data_f8fee44a2e34237739487ca6b83610eb
#
_entry.id   f8fee44a2e34237739487ca6b83610eb
#
_cell.length_a   1.000
_cell.length_b   1.000
_cell.length_c   1.000
_cell.angle_alpha   90.00
_cell.angle_beta   90.00
_cell.angle_gamma   90.00
#
_symmetry.space_group_name_H-M   'P 1'
#
loop_
_entity.id
_entity.type
_entity.pdbx_description
1 polymer ?
#
loop_
_entity_poly.entity_id
_entity_poly.type
_entity_poly.pdbx_seq_one_letter_code
_entity_poly.pdbx_strand_id
1 'polypeptide(L)'
;MINVENLLLDYENPRLASAGAEVTQEALLKELYRRYDLDDLIVSLARNGYFSEEPLIAVQHKGETTELFTVVEGNRRLAALKILLSEDARKTAGAKNIPEPLPEMVGRLNPVPVKVYPSRAEIVPYLGVRHIVGVKPWDSLAKAKYIERLVSASYSIGQVKEMVGIRRGDVVQRWLLTLYLLNQANSIADEPWHAAEEDFNFSFLYTSVGYQSIREYLEMDAGILTAPHPDPVPEKARKKLLDHMWDLYGAPDRPELRKVRESREIRQLAAVYETPEALDALRAGAPLSEAYRRSIGEAAELVELLRNASYQLDQANALAPHQKKSPEARKFAKRCLDSAQHLYQTLKD
;
A
#
# COMPACT_ATOMS: atom_id res chain seq x y z
N MET A 1 4.63 30.59 14.32
CA MET A 1 3.34 30.48 13.63
C MET A 1 3.36 31.40 12.42
N ILE A 2 3.04 30.89 11.23
CA ILE A 2 3.05 31.65 9.96
C ILE A 2 1.74 31.36 9.22
N ASN A 3 1.14 32.38 8.60
CA ASN A 3 -0.05 32.21 7.78
C ASN A 3 0.25 31.41 6.52
N VAL A 4 -0.69 30.54 6.12
CA VAL A 4 -0.53 29.64 4.96
C VAL A 4 -0.33 30.41 3.64
N GLU A 5 -0.89 31.61 3.51
CA GLU A 5 -0.70 32.48 2.37
C GLU A 5 0.74 32.96 2.19
N ASN A 6 1.51 33.08 3.29
CA ASN A 6 2.91 33.49 3.28
C ASN A 6 3.87 32.31 3.03
N LEU A 7 3.34 31.10 2.81
CA LEU A 7 4.11 29.89 2.57
C LEU A 7 4.06 29.49 1.10
N LEU A 8 5.23 29.30 0.50
CA LEU A 8 5.41 28.85 -0.87
C LEU A 8 5.84 27.38 -0.91
N LEU A 9 5.33 26.64 -1.88
CA LEU A 9 5.84 25.31 -2.23
C LEU A 9 7.25 25.44 -2.79
N ASP A 10 8.07 24.43 -2.53
CA ASP A 10 9.48 24.43 -2.89
C ASP A 10 9.71 24.02 -4.36
N TYR A 11 10.22 24.93 -5.16
CA TYR A 11 10.60 24.68 -6.56
C TYR A 11 11.77 23.67 -6.71
N GLU A 12 12.63 23.56 -5.69
CA GLU A 12 13.79 22.68 -5.68
C GLU A 12 13.48 21.32 -5.03
N ASN A 13 12.20 21.00 -4.79
CA ASN A 13 11.82 19.73 -4.18
C ASN A 13 12.20 18.55 -5.09
N PRO A 14 13.07 17.62 -4.65
CA PRO A 14 13.53 16.50 -5.46
C PRO A 14 12.41 15.60 -5.99
N ARG A 15 11.26 15.59 -5.31
CA ARG A 15 10.06 14.84 -5.74
C ARG A 15 9.33 15.49 -6.93
N LEU A 16 9.60 16.76 -7.21
CA LEU A 16 8.94 17.56 -8.24
C LEU A 16 9.88 17.96 -9.38
N ALA A 17 11.13 17.50 -9.37
CA ALA A 17 12.20 17.86 -10.30
C ALA A 17 11.93 17.51 -11.79
N SER A 18 10.81 16.86 -12.10
CA SER A 18 10.39 16.58 -13.49
C SER A 18 9.51 17.65 -14.12
N ALA A 19 9.15 18.70 -13.39
CA ALA A 19 8.42 19.83 -13.92
C ALA A 19 9.44 20.82 -14.56
N GLY A 20 9.41 20.98 -15.91
CA GLY A 20 10.40 21.74 -16.69
C GLY A 20 10.59 23.23 -16.29
N ALA A 21 11.31 23.99 -17.09
CA ALA A 21 11.99 25.24 -16.78
C ALA A 21 11.15 26.45 -16.31
N GLU A 22 9.82 26.42 -16.29
CA GLU A 22 8.94 27.45 -15.70
C GLU A 22 7.89 26.83 -14.80
N VAL A 23 8.30 26.49 -13.57
CA VAL A 23 7.38 25.87 -12.60
C VAL A 23 6.71 26.95 -11.77
N THR A 24 5.39 27.15 -11.92
CA THR A 24 4.59 28.05 -11.07
C THR A 24 4.11 27.32 -9.80
N GLN A 25 3.68 28.09 -8.79
CA GLN A 25 3.08 27.52 -7.55
C GLN A 25 1.85 26.66 -7.87
N GLU A 26 1.07 27.06 -8.87
CA GLU A 26 -0.11 26.34 -9.34
C GLU A 26 0.27 24.99 -9.96
N ALA A 27 1.34 24.96 -10.77
CA ALA A 27 1.84 23.72 -11.37
C ALA A 27 2.35 22.74 -10.29
N LEU A 28 3.09 23.24 -9.29
CA LEU A 28 3.54 22.44 -8.14
C LEU A 28 2.36 21.89 -7.33
N LEU A 29 1.35 22.69 -7.06
CA LEU A 29 0.16 22.29 -6.32
C LEU A 29 -0.59 21.17 -7.06
N LYS A 30 -0.82 21.34 -8.35
CA LYS A 30 -1.48 20.37 -9.21
C LYS A 30 -0.72 19.04 -9.26
N GLU A 31 0.61 19.10 -9.38
CA GLU A 31 1.47 17.92 -9.44
C GLU A 31 1.48 17.18 -8.11
N LEU A 32 1.56 17.88 -6.98
CA LEU A 32 1.47 17.30 -5.64
C LEU A 32 0.13 16.58 -5.42
N TYR A 33 -0.98 17.21 -5.83
CA TYR A 33 -2.30 16.60 -5.69
C TYR A 33 -2.45 15.34 -6.54
N ARG A 34 -1.98 15.40 -7.80
CA ARG A 34 -2.10 14.29 -8.74
C ARG A 34 -1.28 13.05 -8.36
N ARG A 35 -0.03 13.25 -7.84
CA ARG A 35 0.94 12.15 -7.66
C ARG A 35 1.05 11.63 -6.23
N TYR A 36 0.70 12.43 -5.23
CA TYR A 36 1.10 12.13 -3.85
C TYR A 36 -0.06 11.87 -2.89
N ASP A 37 -1.23 11.54 -3.40
CA ASP A 37 -2.41 11.14 -2.63
C ASP A 37 -2.64 12.06 -1.40
N LEU A 38 -3.14 13.27 -1.64
CA LEU A 38 -3.37 14.26 -0.59
C LEU A 38 -4.75 14.13 0.07
N ASP A 39 -5.66 13.31 -0.47
CA ASP A 39 -7.04 13.23 -0.01
C ASP A 39 -7.13 12.82 1.47
N ASP A 40 -6.40 11.78 1.89
CA ASP A 40 -6.37 11.35 3.29
C ASP A 40 -5.81 12.43 4.23
N LEU A 41 -4.80 13.15 3.76
CA LEU A 41 -4.18 14.24 4.51
C LEU A 41 -5.13 15.44 4.65
N ILE A 42 -5.87 15.78 3.59
CA ILE A 42 -6.89 16.83 3.62
C ILE A 42 -8.01 16.47 4.62
N VAL A 43 -8.49 15.21 4.59
CA VAL A 43 -9.49 14.73 5.55
C VAL A 43 -8.97 14.81 6.98
N SER A 44 -7.73 14.38 7.22
CA SER A 44 -7.10 14.46 8.54
C SER A 44 -7.02 15.90 9.05
N LEU A 45 -6.54 16.83 8.21
CA LEU A 45 -6.46 18.25 8.56
C LEU A 45 -7.84 18.85 8.84
N ALA A 46 -8.85 18.55 8.04
CA ALA A 46 -10.20 19.05 8.23
C ALA A 46 -10.82 18.59 9.57
N ARG A 47 -10.47 17.41 10.06
CA ARG A 47 -11.05 16.81 11.27
C ARG A 47 -10.22 17.04 12.53
N ASN A 48 -8.90 17.09 12.42
CA ASN A 48 -7.99 17.16 13.57
C ASN A 48 -7.24 18.49 13.70
N GLY A 49 -7.35 19.38 12.69
CA GLY A 49 -6.52 20.55 12.59
C GLY A 49 -5.06 20.22 12.23
N TYR A 50 -4.17 21.20 12.29
CA TYR A 50 -2.74 21.00 12.07
C TYR A 50 -2.05 20.54 13.37
N PHE A 51 -1.23 19.48 13.29
CA PHE A 51 -0.47 18.98 14.43
C PHE A 51 0.80 19.79 14.67
N SER A 52 0.89 20.42 15.85
CA SER A 52 2.02 21.27 16.26
C SER A 52 3.34 20.49 16.39
N GLU A 53 3.24 19.18 16.63
CA GLU A 53 4.35 18.23 16.78
C GLU A 53 5.12 18.03 15.48
N GLU A 54 4.52 18.35 14.33
CA GLU A 54 5.14 18.25 13.02
C GLU A 54 5.19 19.61 12.28
N PRO A 55 5.96 20.59 12.75
CA PRO A 55 6.04 21.89 12.12
C PRO A 55 6.53 21.76 10.66
N LEU A 56 6.08 22.68 9.81
CA LEU A 56 6.70 22.86 8.50
C LEU A 56 8.12 23.41 8.69
N ILE A 57 9.03 23.05 7.79
CA ILE A 57 10.38 23.59 7.79
C ILE A 57 10.55 24.46 6.56
N ALA A 58 10.95 25.71 6.78
CA ALA A 58 11.04 26.70 5.72
C ALA A 58 12.34 27.50 5.80
N VAL A 59 12.68 28.11 4.69
CA VAL A 59 13.70 29.16 4.58
C VAL A 59 13.02 30.44 4.11
N GLN A 60 13.61 31.61 4.41
CA GLN A 60 13.12 32.85 3.88
C GLN A 60 13.17 32.82 2.35
N HIS A 61 12.09 33.23 1.70
CA HIS A 61 12.07 33.29 0.24
C HIS A 61 13.01 34.40 -0.26
N LYS A 62 13.82 34.08 -1.28
CA LYS A 62 14.70 35.06 -1.92
C LYS A 62 13.89 35.88 -2.91
N GLY A 63 13.35 37.01 -2.47
CA GLY A 63 12.54 37.94 -3.29
C GLY A 63 12.41 39.28 -2.61
N GLU A 64 11.66 40.22 -3.22
CA GLU A 64 11.52 41.57 -2.76
C GLU A 64 10.68 41.75 -1.46
N THR A 65 9.94 40.71 -1.06
CA THR A 65 9.11 40.73 0.16
C THR A 65 9.70 39.85 1.25
N THR A 66 9.94 40.45 2.42
CA THR A 66 10.51 39.79 3.61
C THR A 66 9.54 38.85 4.33
N GLU A 67 8.29 38.72 3.89
CA GLU A 67 7.22 37.99 4.58
C GLU A 67 6.93 36.59 3.99
N LEU A 68 7.58 36.24 2.87
CA LEU A 68 7.36 34.96 2.21
C LEU A 68 8.43 33.95 2.60
N PHE A 69 7.99 32.70 2.79
CA PHE A 69 8.85 31.56 3.17
C PHE A 69 8.65 30.40 2.22
N THR A 70 9.75 29.82 1.73
CA THR A 70 9.72 28.58 0.93
C THR A 70 9.81 27.37 1.86
N VAL A 71 8.79 26.51 1.81
CA VAL A 71 8.69 25.30 2.65
C VAL A 71 9.55 24.20 2.04
N VAL A 72 10.69 23.91 2.67
CA VAL A 72 11.65 22.89 2.24
C VAL A 72 11.18 21.48 2.64
N GLU A 73 10.55 21.35 3.83
CA GLU A 73 9.98 20.08 4.31
C GLU A 73 8.54 20.27 4.76
N GLY A 74 7.69 19.35 4.32
CA GLY A 74 6.25 19.39 4.57
C GLY A 74 5.42 19.91 3.40
N ASN A 75 5.96 19.90 2.17
CA ASN A 75 5.25 20.36 0.97
C ASN A 75 3.90 19.68 0.75
N ARG A 76 3.76 18.38 1.04
CA ARG A 76 2.46 17.68 0.97
C ARG A 76 1.45 18.28 1.95
N ARG A 77 1.87 18.57 3.20
CA ARG A 77 1.02 19.19 4.22
C ARG A 77 0.62 20.60 3.83
N LEU A 78 1.56 21.39 3.30
CA LEU A 78 1.27 22.73 2.80
C LEU A 78 0.30 22.69 1.61
N ALA A 79 0.49 21.79 0.66
CA ALA A 79 -0.43 21.64 -0.48
C ALA A 79 -1.84 21.25 -0.02
N ALA A 80 -1.95 20.31 0.92
CA ALA A 80 -3.23 19.91 1.50
C ALA A 80 -3.92 21.06 2.24
N LEU A 81 -3.18 21.87 3.01
CA LEU A 81 -3.69 23.09 3.65
C LEU A 81 -4.20 24.12 2.64
N LYS A 82 -3.42 24.40 1.59
CA LYS A 82 -3.81 25.35 0.53
C LYS A 82 -5.12 24.89 -0.14
N ILE A 83 -5.24 23.61 -0.49
CA ILE A 83 -6.45 23.02 -1.09
C ILE A 83 -7.63 23.10 -0.10
N LEU A 84 -7.41 22.82 1.17
CA LEU A 84 -8.45 22.84 2.20
C LEU A 84 -8.98 24.26 2.48
N LEU A 85 -8.09 25.27 2.46
CA LEU A 85 -8.41 26.64 2.86
C LEU A 85 -8.79 27.59 1.71
N SER A 86 -8.46 27.25 0.45
CA SER A 86 -8.66 28.13 -0.70
C SER A 86 -9.44 27.45 -1.82
N GLU A 87 -10.53 28.09 -2.25
CA GLU A 87 -11.33 27.62 -3.40
C GLU A 87 -10.53 27.68 -4.71
N ASP A 88 -9.70 28.69 -4.90
CA ASP A 88 -8.85 28.83 -6.09
C ASP A 88 -7.80 27.72 -6.14
N ALA A 89 -7.22 27.36 -4.99
CA ALA A 89 -6.30 26.23 -4.90
C ALA A 89 -7.01 24.90 -5.21
N ARG A 90 -8.27 24.69 -4.78
CA ARG A 90 -9.09 23.52 -5.13
C ARG A 90 -9.30 23.42 -6.65
N LYS A 91 -9.69 24.53 -7.28
CA LYS A 91 -9.90 24.61 -8.74
C LYS A 91 -8.60 24.33 -9.49
N THR A 92 -7.50 24.92 -9.09
CA THR A 92 -6.16 24.74 -9.68
C THR A 92 -5.70 23.30 -9.59
N ALA A 93 -5.85 22.66 -8.43
CA ALA A 93 -5.50 21.26 -8.23
C ALA A 93 -6.45 20.28 -8.94
N GLY A 94 -7.65 20.71 -9.33
CA GLY A 94 -8.73 19.85 -9.82
C GLY A 94 -9.31 18.96 -8.71
N ALA A 95 -9.19 19.40 -7.45
CA ALA A 95 -9.64 18.65 -6.29
C ALA A 95 -11.17 18.66 -6.17
N LYS A 96 -11.77 17.49 -5.93
CA LYS A 96 -13.22 17.31 -5.80
C LYS A 96 -13.57 16.74 -4.43
N ASN A 97 -14.79 17.04 -3.96
CA ASN A 97 -15.32 16.50 -2.69
C ASN A 97 -14.41 16.79 -1.47
N ILE A 98 -13.87 17.99 -1.40
CA ILE A 98 -13.06 18.44 -0.28
C ILE A 98 -13.97 18.65 0.94
N PRO A 99 -13.68 18.01 2.09
CA PRO A 99 -14.51 18.17 3.28
C PRO A 99 -14.37 19.59 3.86
N GLU A 100 -15.45 20.11 4.43
CA GLU A 100 -15.36 21.34 5.24
C GLU A 100 -14.68 21.02 6.58
N PRO A 101 -13.76 21.89 7.04
CA PRO A 101 -13.16 21.75 8.36
C PRO A 101 -14.22 21.85 9.46
N LEU A 102 -14.03 21.09 10.55
CA LEU A 102 -14.84 21.28 11.75
C LEU A 102 -14.64 22.72 12.28
N PRO A 103 -15.72 23.41 12.71
CA PRO A 103 -15.62 24.80 13.18
C PRO A 103 -14.54 25.04 14.25
N GLU A 104 -14.38 24.09 15.18
CA GLU A 104 -13.37 24.13 16.23
C GLU A 104 -11.94 23.91 15.74
N MET A 105 -11.76 23.38 14.52
CA MET A 105 -10.45 23.13 13.91
C MET A 105 -9.96 24.28 13.02
N VAL A 106 -10.83 25.18 12.59
CA VAL A 106 -10.47 26.27 11.67
C VAL A 106 -9.29 27.09 12.20
N GLY A 107 -9.31 27.47 13.47
CA GLY A 107 -8.23 28.23 14.12
C GLY A 107 -6.91 27.46 14.27
N ARG A 108 -6.92 26.13 14.07
CA ARG A 108 -5.74 25.28 14.10
C ARG A 108 -5.16 24.99 12.72
N LEU A 109 -5.80 25.48 11.66
CA LEU A 109 -5.36 25.29 10.27
C LEU A 109 -4.60 26.50 9.74
N ASN A 110 -4.80 27.69 10.32
CA ASN A 110 -4.13 28.91 9.93
C ASN A 110 -4.16 29.93 11.10
N PRO A 111 -3.00 30.42 11.61
CA PRO A 111 -1.62 30.13 11.18
C PRO A 111 -1.11 28.76 11.64
N VAL A 112 -0.10 28.21 10.95
CA VAL A 112 0.51 26.90 11.25
C VAL A 112 1.91 27.05 11.86
N PRO A 113 2.38 26.04 12.63
CA PRO A 113 3.74 26.03 13.17
C PRO A 113 4.76 25.82 12.04
N VAL A 114 5.74 26.72 11.97
CA VAL A 114 6.84 26.69 11.00
C VAL A 114 8.17 26.90 11.72
N LYS A 115 9.14 26.02 11.47
CA LYS A 115 10.53 26.23 11.89
C LYS A 115 11.29 26.85 10.73
N VAL A 116 11.72 28.11 10.88
CA VAL A 116 12.48 28.82 9.87
C VAL A 116 13.97 28.64 10.11
N TYR A 117 14.70 28.31 9.04
CA TYR A 117 16.15 28.21 9.01
C TYR A 117 16.76 29.34 8.19
N PRO A 118 17.97 29.81 8.54
CA PRO A 118 18.65 30.88 7.80
C PRO A 118 18.95 30.50 6.35
N SER A 119 19.24 29.21 6.10
CA SER A 119 19.58 28.72 4.76
C SER A 119 19.15 27.26 4.55
N ARG A 120 18.98 26.88 3.29
CA ARG A 120 18.73 25.49 2.90
C ARG A 120 19.87 24.54 3.30
N ALA A 121 21.12 25.00 3.27
CA ALA A 121 22.29 24.21 3.61
C ALA A 121 22.23 23.65 5.04
N GLU A 122 21.67 24.42 5.99
CA GLU A 122 21.52 23.97 7.38
C GLU A 122 20.48 22.85 7.57
N ILE A 123 19.57 22.70 6.59
CA ILE A 123 18.51 21.69 6.65
C ILE A 123 18.95 20.36 6.00
N VAL A 124 19.96 20.39 5.12
CA VAL A 124 20.41 19.21 4.35
C VAL A 124 20.65 17.97 5.20
N PRO A 125 21.36 18.02 6.36
CA PRO A 125 21.57 16.83 7.19
C PRO A 125 20.25 16.24 7.72
N TYR A 126 19.32 17.10 8.13
CA TYR A 126 18.00 16.66 8.61
C TYR A 126 17.19 16.01 7.49
N LEU A 127 17.18 16.60 6.29
CA LEU A 127 16.48 16.02 5.13
C LEU A 127 17.06 14.66 4.75
N GLY A 128 18.39 14.51 4.80
CA GLY A 128 19.06 13.25 4.56
C GLY A 128 18.61 12.15 5.52
N VAL A 129 18.62 12.43 6.82
CA VAL A 129 18.14 11.47 7.83
C VAL A 129 16.68 11.16 7.65
N ARG A 130 15.83 12.18 7.44
CA ARG A 130 14.37 12.00 7.35
C ARG A 130 13.92 11.22 6.10
N HIS A 131 14.61 11.41 4.97
CA HIS A 131 14.16 10.86 3.69
C HIS A 131 14.99 9.66 3.19
N ILE A 132 16.27 9.57 3.57
CA ILE A 132 17.15 8.47 3.16
C ILE A 132 17.13 7.35 4.20
N VAL A 133 17.26 7.70 5.49
CA VAL A 133 17.26 6.72 6.58
C VAL A 133 15.86 6.51 7.16
N GLY A 134 14.96 7.47 7.03
CA GLY A 134 13.51 7.49 7.23
C GLY A 134 13.00 7.17 8.64
N VAL A 135 11.96 7.88 9.09
CA VAL A 135 11.08 7.36 10.15
C VAL A 135 10.34 6.17 9.53
N LYS A 136 10.65 4.96 9.99
CA LYS A 136 10.02 3.73 9.50
C LYS A 136 8.51 3.82 9.75
N PRO A 137 7.65 3.78 8.72
CA PRO A 137 6.22 3.78 8.96
C PRO A 137 5.85 2.54 9.78
N TRP A 138 4.82 2.66 10.61
CA TRP A 138 4.30 1.51 11.36
C TRP A 138 4.01 0.36 10.38
N ASP A 139 4.40 -0.83 10.77
CA ASP A 139 4.05 -2.03 10.02
C ASP A 139 2.52 -2.30 10.11
N SER A 140 2.05 -3.23 9.30
CA SER A 140 0.62 -3.53 9.20
C SER A 140 0.03 -4.06 10.51
N LEU A 141 0.79 -4.81 11.29
CA LEU A 141 0.35 -5.34 12.59
C LEU A 141 0.23 -4.23 13.62
N ALA A 142 1.22 -3.32 13.70
CA ALA A 142 1.16 -2.18 14.62
C ALA A 142 -0.04 -1.27 14.31
N LYS A 143 -0.34 -1.06 13.02
CA LYS A 143 -1.55 -0.34 12.58
C LYS A 143 -2.83 -1.06 13.03
N ALA A 144 -2.92 -2.37 12.83
CA ALA A 144 -4.08 -3.17 13.23
C ALA A 144 -4.30 -3.13 14.75
N LYS A 145 -3.25 -3.26 15.56
CA LYS A 145 -3.31 -3.15 17.03
C LYS A 145 -3.72 -1.76 17.49
N TYR A 146 -3.26 -0.72 16.82
CA TYR A 146 -3.68 0.65 17.14
C TYR A 146 -5.17 0.87 16.86
N ILE A 147 -5.66 0.41 15.72
CA ILE A 147 -7.08 0.49 15.34
C ILE A 147 -7.95 -0.28 16.35
N GLU A 148 -7.53 -1.49 16.73
CA GLU A 148 -8.24 -2.32 17.69
C GLU A 148 -8.35 -1.61 19.06
N ARG A 149 -7.29 -0.96 19.56
CA ARG A 149 -7.34 -0.16 20.78
C ARG A 149 -8.36 0.98 20.72
N LEU A 150 -8.47 1.66 19.57
CA LEU A 150 -9.46 2.72 19.39
C LEU A 150 -10.88 2.16 19.41
N VAL A 151 -11.12 1.04 18.73
CA VAL A 151 -12.44 0.37 18.72
C VAL A 151 -12.80 -0.14 20.13
N SER A 152 -11.86 -0.73 20.86
CA SER A 152 -12.03 -1.17 22.24
C SER A 152 -12.28 0.00 23.20
N ALA A 153 -11.79 1.20 22.87
CA ALA A 153 -12.13 2.45 23.57
C ALA A 153 -13.48 3.04 23.15
N SER A 154 -14.33 2.26 22.46
CA SER A 154 -15.69 2.61 22.03
C SER A 154 -15.78 3.65 20.93
N TYR A 155 -14.69 3.91 20.18
CA TYR A 155 -14.78 4.69 18.97
C TYR A 155 -15.42 3.86 17.85
N SER A 156 -16.38 4.44 17.13
CA SER A 156 -16.95 3.81 15.93
C SER A 156 -15.90 3.73 14.81
N ILE A 157 -16.07 2.78 13.89
CA ILE A 157 -15.20 2.66 12.70
C ILE A 157 -15.13 4.00 11.92
N GLY A 158 -16.24 4.74 11.83
CA GLY A 158 -16.28 6.06 11.20
C GLY A 158 -15.36 7.05 11.89
N GLN A 159 -15.43 7.14 13.22
CA GLN A 159 -14.56 7.99 14.02
C GLN A 159 -13.09 7.58 13.91
N VAL A 160 -12.81 6.26 13.94
CA VAL A 160 -11.44 5.76 13.74
C VAL A 160 -10.89 6.18 12.39
N LYS A 161 -11.67 6.05 11.31
CA LYS A 161 -11.27 6.51 9.97
C LYS A 161 -10.93 8.01 9.94
N GLU A 162 -11.78 8.82 10.55
CA GLU A 162 -11.54 10.26 10.66
C GLU A 162 -10.26 10.56 11.43
N MET A 163 -10.05 9.91 12.58
CA MET A 163 -8.88 10.10 13.44
C MET A 163 -7.56 9.71 12.77
N VAL A 164 -7.54 8.61 12.01
CA VAL A 164 -6.33 8.13 11.31
C VAL A 164 -6.16 8.70 9.91
N GLY A 165 -7.13 9.51 9.42
CA GLY A 165 -7.06 10.17 8.11
C GLY A 165 -7.19 9.22 6.92
N ILE A 166 -7.87 8.08 7.08
CA ILE A 166 -8.03 7.08 6.02
C ILE A 166 -9.38 7.25 5.34
N ARG A 167 -9.36 7.62 4.05
CA ARG A 167 -10.58 7.84 3.26
C ARG A 167 -11.15 6.57 2.63
N ARG A 168 -10.32 5.60 2.28
CA ARG A 168 -10.76 4.36 1.63
C ARG A 168 -11.56 3.48 2.59
N GLY A 169 -12.76 3.10 2.12
CA GLY A 169 -13.83 2.55 2.95
C GLY A 169 -13.52 1.31 3.77
N ASP A 170 -12.68 0.39 3.30
CA ASP A 170 -12.47 -0.92 3.89
C ASP A 170 -11.10 -1.14 4.55
N VAL A 171 -10.17 -0.20 4.42
CA VAL A 171 -8.78 -0.37 4.89
C VAL A 171 -8.72 -0.55 6.41
N VAL A 172 -9.42 0.28 7.17
CA VAL A 172 -9.48 0.21 8.64
C VAL A 172 -10.13 -1.10 9.09
N GLN A 173 -11.26 -1.44 8.47
CA GLN A 173 -11.97 -2.68 8.77
C GLN A 173 -11.15 -3.90 8.43
N ARG A 174 -10.40 -3.87 7.32
CA ARG A 174 -9.55 -4.97 6.91
C ARG A 174 -8.39 -5.20 7.88
N TRP A 175 -7.75 -4.14 8.39
CA TRP A 175 -6.73 -4.30 9.44
C TRP A 175 -7.32 -4.91 10.69
N LEU A 176 -8.50 -4.43 11.11
CA LEU A 176 -9.20 -4.95 12.29
C LEU A 176 -9.60 -6.42 12.10
N LEU A 177 -10.21 -6.76 10.97
CA LEU A 177 -10.58 -8.13 10.62
C LEU A 177 -9.37 -9.06 10.60
N THR A 178 -8.24 -8.60 10.04
CA THR A 178 -7.00 -9.39 9.98
C THR A 178 -6.47 -9.70 11.38
N LEU A 179 -6.52 -8.72 12.28
CA LEU A 179 -6.09 -8.92 13.68
C LEU A 179 -7.02 -9.88 14.40
N TYR A 180 -8.33 -9.76 14.22
CA TYR A 180 -9.31 -10.67 14.82
C TYR A 180 -9.13 -12.10 14.30
N LEU A 181 -8.85 -12.24 13.00
CA LEU A 181 -8.60 -13.55 12.39
C LEU A 181 -7.34 -14.22 12.96
N LEU A 182 -6.25 -13.45 13.12
CA LEU A 182 -5.03 -13.93 13.76
C LEU A 182 -5.28 -14.35 15.22
N ASN A 183 -6.00 -13.52 15.98
CA ASN A 183 -6.33 -13.82 17.37
C ASN A 183 -7.20 -15.07 17.49
N GLN A 184 -8.22 -15.21 16.63
CA GLN A 184 -9.07 -16.39 16.59
C GLN A 184 -8.26 -17.63 16.21
N ALA A 185 -7.40 -17.57 15.17
CA ALA A 185 -6.53 -18.67 14.79
C ALA A 185 -5.65 -19.13 15.97
N ASN A 186 -5.02 -18.17 16.66
CA ASN A 186 -4.16 -18.47 17.81
C ASN A 186 -4.93 -19.01 19.03
N SER A 187 -6.22 -18.70 19.16
CA SER A 187 -7.05 -19.22 20.26
C SER A 187 -7.46 -20.68 20.07
N ILE A 188 -7.38 -21.21 18.85
CA ILE A 188 -7.80 -22.58 18.51
C ILE A 188 -6.63 -23.47 18.07
N ALA A 189 -5.45 -22.91 17.82
CA ALA A 189 -4.24 -23.65 17.47
C ALA A 189 -3.57 -24.23 18.72
N ASP A 190 -2.97 -25.41 18.59
CA ASP A 190 -2.16 -26.00 19.66
C ASP A 190 -0.89 -25.15 19.93
N GLU A 191 -0.31 -24.61 18.86
CA GLU A 191 0.82 -23.67 18.92
C GLU A 191 0.46 -22.39 18.18
N PRO A 192 0.57 -21.22 18.83
CA PRO A 192 0.19 -19.94 18.19
C PRO A 192 1.26 -19.45 17.23
N TRP A 193 0.82 -18.77 16.15
CA TRP A 193 1.70 -17.98 15.29
C TRP A 193 2.12 -16.69 15.97
N HIS A 194 3.41 -16.52 16.22
CA HIS A 194 3.94 -15.33 16.86
C HIS A 194 4.22 -14.24 15.84
N ALA A 195 3.40 -13.22 15.84
CA ALA A 195 3.51 -12.08 14.91
C ALA A 195 4.81 -11.24 15.07
N ALA A 196 5.61 -11.53 16.10
CA ALA A 196 6.91 -10.88 16.33
C ALA A 196 8.10 -11.64 15.71
N GLU A 197 7.87 -12.81 15.13
CA GLU A 197 8.91 -13.59 14.47
C GLU A 197 9.23 -13.02 13.08
N GLU A 198 10.51 -13.08 12.68
CA GLU A 198 10.97 -12.52 11.40
C GLU A 198 10.26 -13.14 10.18
N ASP A 199 9.83 -14.40 10.30
CA ASP A 199 9.14 -15.14 9.23
C ASP A 199 7.63 -14.88 9.16
N PHE A 200 7.02 -14.23 10.16
CA PHE A 200 5.59 -13.94 10.16
C PHE A 200 5.28 -12.61 9.46
N ASN A 201 4.85 -12.68 8.22
CA ASN A 201 4.45 -11.50 7.47
C ASN A 201 2.93 -11.24 7.59
N PHE A 202 2.51 -10.41 8.55
CA PHE A 202 1.11 -10.03 8.78
C PHE A 202 0.42 -9.51 7.50
N SER A 203 1.18 -8.94 6.56
CA SER A 203 0.62 -8.44 5.30
C SER A 203 0.07 -9.55 4.39
N PHE A 204 0.51 -10.80 4.54
CA PHE A 204 -0.05 -11.93 3.79
C PHE A 204 -1.50 -12.18 4.21
N LEU A 205 -1.75 -12.25 5.51
CA LEU A 205 -3.11 -12.39 6.03
C LEU A 205 -3.98 -11.18 5.67
N TYR A 206 -3.44 -9.95 5.79
CA TYR A 206 -4.12 -8.72 5.36
C TYR A 206 -4.49 -8.74 3.87
N THR A 207 -3.60 -9.23 3.03
CA THR A 207 -3.85 -9.34 1.58
C THR A 207 -4.90 -10.43 1.31
N SER A 208 -4.82 -11.56 2.00
CA SER A 208 -5.71 -12.70 1.80
C SER A 208 -7.17 -12.36 2.10
N VAL A 209 -7.45 -11.67 3.21
CA VAL A 209 -8.84 -11.26 3.55
C VAL A 209 -9.43 -10.25 2.58
N GLY A 210 -8.64 -9.65 1.69
CA GLY A 210 -9.11 -8.83 0.58
C GLY A 210 -9.84 -9.63 -0.50
N TYR A 211 -9.54 -10.91 -0.66
CA TYR A 211 -10.17 -11.77 -1.66
C TYR A 211 -11.50 -12.33 -1.15
N GLN A 212 -12.54 -12.19 -1.97
CA GLN A 212 -13.87 -12.68 -1.64
C GLN A 212 -13.87 -14.20 -1.48
N SER A 213 -13.26 -14.94 -2.39
CA SER A 213 -13.16 -16.39 -2.35
C SER A 213 -12.50 -16.93 -1.08
N ILE A 214 -11.50 -16.24 -0.54
CA ILE A 214 -10.89 -16.62 0.74
C ILE A 214 -11.88 -16.43 1.88
N ARG A 215 -12.64 -15.32 1.90
CA ARG A 215 -13.67 -15.10 2.92
C ARG A 215 -14.80 -16.12 2.82
N GLU A 216 -15.22 -16.48 1.60
CA GLU A 216 -16.20 -17.53 1.34
C GLU A 216 -15.71 -18.92 1.76
N TYR A 217 -14.46 -19.27 1.43
CA TYR A 217 -13.82 -20.50 1.92
C TYR A 217 -13.83 -20.59 3.45
N LEU A 218 -13.55 -19.46 4.14
CA LEU A 218 -13.58 -19.37 5.60
C LEU A 218 -15.01 -19.23 6.16
N GLU A 219 -16.03 -19.23 5.31
CA GLU A 219 -17.46 -19.12 5.68
C GLU A 219 -17.76 -17.86 6.53
N MET A 220 -17.03 -16.78 6.27
CA MET A 220 -17.29 -15.50 6.92
C MET A 220 -18.58 -14.87 6.43
N ASP A 221 -19.23 -14.08 7.30
CA ASP A 221 -20.40 -13.32 6.90
C ASP A 221 -20.12 -12.37 5.73
N ALA A 222 -21.07 -12.24 4.80
CA ALA A 222 -20.94 -11.36 3.63
C ALA A 222 -20.67 -9.88 4.02
N GLY A 223 -21.18 -9.45 5.18
CA GLY A 223 -20.99 -8.10 5.73
C GLY A 223 -19.72 -7.92 6.58
N ILE A 224 -18.86 -8.92 6.72
CA ILE A 224 -17.72 -8.92 7.67
C ILE A 224 -16.77 -7.73 7.47
N LEU A 225 -16.57 -7.26 6.23
CA LEU A 225 -15.78 -6.07 5.94
C LEU A 225 -16.49 -4.77 6.32
N THR A 226 -17.81 -4.77 6.52
CA THR A 226 -18.54 -3.59 6.99
C THR A 226 -18.55 -3.51 8.51
N ALA A 227 -18.72 -4.65 9.18
CA ALA A 227 -18.80 -4.78 10.63
C ALA A 227 -17.92 -5.94 11.12
N PRO A 228 -16.59 -5.78 11.18
CA PRO A 228 -15.69 -6.79 11.72
C PRO A 228 -15.99 -7.08 13.20
N HIS A 229 -15.96 -8.35 13.57
CA HIS A 229 -16.13 -8.80 14.96
C HIS A 229 -15.04 -9.80 15.35
N PRO A 230 -14.79 -10.04 16.67
CA PRO A 230 -13.66 -10.83 17.17
C PRO A 230 -13.60 -12.29 16.70
N ASP A 231 -14.76 -12.89 16.39
CA ASP A 231 -14.86 -14.29 15.94
C ASP A 231 -15.38 -14.34 14.48
N PRO A 232 -14.57 -13.92 13.47
CA PRO A 232 -15.03 -13.76 12.09
C PRO A 232 -15.29 -15.09 11.37
N VAL A 233 -14.72 -16.20 11.85
CA VAL A 233 -14.90 -17.54 11.26
C VAL A 233 -15.80 -18.38 12.18
N PRO A 234 -16.92 -18.91 11.68
CA PRO A 234 -17.83 -19.71 12.48
C PRO A 234 -17.17 -21.02 12.94
N GLU A 235 -17.67 -21.58 14.06
CA GLU A 235 -17.08 -22.76 14.69
C GLU A 235 -16.89 -23.96 13.74
N LYS A 236 -17.86 -24.20 12.88
CA LYS A 236 -17.83 -25.27 11.87
C LYS A 236 -16.70 -25.12 10.84
N ALA A 237 -16.19 -23.89 10.63
CA ALA A 237 -15.14 -23.56 9.68
C ALA A 237 -13.76 -23.34 10.35
N ARG A 238 -13.62 -23.53 11.66
CA ARG A 238 -12.35 -23.32 12.39
C ARG A 238 -11.19 -24.13 11.81
N LYS A 239 -11.44 -25.36 11.34
CA LYS A 239 -10.43 -26.14 10.64
C LYS A 239 -9.95 -25.45 9.36
N LYS A 240 -10.85 -24.86 8.59
CA LYS A 240 -10.49 -24.11 7.37
C LYS A 240 -9.62 -22.89 7.71
N LEU A 241 -9.84 -22.24 8.87
CA LEU A 241 -9.00 -21.17 9.33
C LEU A 241 -7.57 -21.66 9.63
N LEU A 242 -7.41 -22.77 10.34
CA LEU A 242 -6.09 -23.35 10.60
C LEU A 242 -5.41 -23.77 9.30
N ASP A 243 -6.13 -24.41 8.38
CA ASP A 243 -5.62 -24.78 7.06
C ASP A 243 -5.15 -23.55 6.28
N HIS A 244 -5.91 -22.43 6.34
CA HIS A 244 -5.51 -21.18 5.70
C HIS A 244 -4.25 -20.56 6.32
N MET A 245 -4.13 -20.58 7.63
CA MET A 245 -2.93 -20.10 8.33
C MET A 245 -1.72 -20.96 7.95
N TRP A 246 -1.88 -22.29 7.84
CA TRP A 246 -0.80 -23.17 7.39
C TRP A 246 -0.42 -22.95 5.91
N ASP A 247 -1.38 -22.66 5.04
CA ASP A 247 -1.08 -22.31 3.66
C ASP A 247 -0.26 -21.02 3.56
N LEU A 248 -0.55 -20.03 4.42
CA LEU A 248 0.17 -18.75 4.42
C LEU A 248 1.54 -18.81 5.12
N TYR A 249 1.63 -19.52 6.24
CA TYR A 249 2.79 -19.42 7.15
C TYR A 249 3.47 -20.75 7.45
N GLY A 250 2.89 -21.90 7.09
CA GLY A 250 3.29 -23.19 7.58
C GLY A 250 2.78 -23.47 9.01
N ALA A 251 3.09 -24.64 9.54
CA ALA A 251 2.88 -24.88 10.96
C ALA A 251 3.90 -24.07 11.78
N PRO A 252 3.56 -23.63 13.00
CA PRO A 252 4.47 -22.82 13.83
C PRO A 252 5.85 -23.47 14.04
N ASP A 253 5.90 -24.79 14.18
CA ASP A 253 7.14 -25.59 14.31
C ASP A 253 7.82 -25.91 12.95
N ARG A 254 7.12 -25.70 11.83
CA ARG A 254 7.59 -26.02 10.47
C ARG A 254 7.15 -24.98 9.44
N PRO A 255 7.66 -23.73 9.54
CA PRO A 255 7.27 -22.61 8.65
C PRO A 255 7.69 -22.85 7.18
N GLU A 256 8.66 -23.73 6.92
CA GLU A 256 9.08 -24.07 5.56
C GLU A 256 8.01 -24.82 4.75
N LEU A 257 6.99 -25.40 5.41
CA LEU A 257 5.88 -26.09 4.77
C LEU A 257 4.80 -25.16 4.21
N ARG A 258 4.94 -23.83 4.42
CA ARG A 258 4.02 -22.82 3.86
C ARG A 258 3.86 -22.97 2.35
N LYS A 259 2.67 -22.77 1.85
CA LYS A 259 2.35 -22.82 0.42
C LYS A 259 2.59 -21.48 -0.27
N VAL A 260 2.42 -20.36 0.45
CA VAL A 260 2.62 -19.00 -0.04
C VAL A 260 4.00 -18.49 0.40
N ARG A 261 4.81 -18.05 -0.55
CA ARG A 261 6.14 -17.47 -0.30
C ARG A 261 6.19 -15.98 -0.60
N GLU A 262 5.35 -15.53 -1.52
CA GLU A 262 5.28 -14.15 -1.95
C GLU A 262 3.83 -13.66 -2.01
N SER A 263 3.61 -12.36 -1.76
CA SER A 263 2.28 -11.76 -1.71
C SER A 263 1.45 -11.97 -3.00
N ARG A 264 2.11 -12.04 -4.16
CA ARG A 264 1.44 -12.30 -5.45
C ARG A 264 0.81 -13.70 -5.54
N GLU A 265 1.33 -14.68 -4.78
CA GLU A 265 0.83 -16.04 -4.77
C GLU A 265 -0.50 -16.18 -4.01
N ILE A 266 -0.87 -15.18 -3.19
CA ILE A 266 -2.16 -15.16 -2.49
C ILE A 266 -3.33 -15.16 -3.48
N ARG A 267 -3.16 -14.51 -4.64
CA ARG A 267 -4.15 -14.57 -5.72
C ARG A 267 -4.32 -16.01 -6.25
N GLN A 268 -3.23 -16.77 -6.35
CA GLN A 268 -3.28 -18.16 -6.79
C GLN A 268 -4.01 -19.02 -5.74
N LEU A 269 -3.70 -18.80 -4.46
CA LEU A 269 -4.39 -19.48 -3.36
C LEU A 269 -5.89 -19.17 -3.36
N ALA A 270 -6.27 -17.91 -3.62
CA ALA A 270 -7.67 -17.50 -3.73
C ALA A 270 -8.41 -18.27 -4.84
N ALA A 271 -7.81 -18.41 -6.02
CA ALA A 271 -8.38 -19.18 -7.13
C ALA A 271 -8.47 -20.69 -6.83
N VAL A 272 -7.48 -21.25 -6.13
CA VAL A 272 -7.50 -22.65 -5.68
C VAL A 272 -8.66 -22.90 -4.73
N TYR A 273 -8.97 -21.98 -3.85
CA TYR A 273 -10.10 -22.14 -2.91
C TYR A 273 -11.48 -22.09 -3.57
N GLU A 274 -11.59 -21.50 -4.75
CA GLU A 274 -12.82 -21.47 -5.55
C GLU A 274 -13.09 -22.80 -6.30
N THR A 275 -12.05 -23.62 -6.49
CA THR A 275 -12.11 -24.81 -7.36
C THR A 275 -11.91 -26.08 -6.52
N PRO A 276 -12.96 -26.91 -6.32
CA PRO A 276 -12.86 -28.10 -5.47
C PRO A 276 -11.70 -29.04 -5.83
N GLU A 277 -11.50 -29.34 -7.11
CA GLU A 277 -10.46 -30.24 -7.60
C GLU A 277 -9.04 -29.68 -7.35
N ALA A 278 -8.90 -28.35 -7.43
CA ALA A 278 -7.63 -27.68 -7.14
C ALA A 278 -7.36 -27.67 -5.62
N LEU A 279 -8.40 -27.43 -4.82
CA LEU A 279 -8.30 -27.48 -3.37
C LEU A 279 -7.95 -28.89 -2.87
N ASP A 280 -8.59 -29.92 -3.42
CA ASP A 280 -8.30 -31.32 -3.08
C ASP A 280 -6.84 -31.67 -3.40
N ALA A 281 -6.32 -31.22 -4.55
CA ALA A 281 -4.92 -31.40 -4.90
C ALA A 281 -3.97 -30.71 -3.91
N LEU A 282 -4.29 -29.46 -3.51
CA LEU A 282 -3.52 -28.72 -2.51
C LEU A 282 -3.51 -29.45 -1.16
N ARG A 283 -4.65 -29.96 -0.72
CA ARG A 283 -4.79 -30.74 0.53
C ARG A 283 -4.10 -32.13 0.45
N ALA A 284 -4.00 -32.70 -0.74
CA ALA A 284 -3.21 -33.91 -0.98
C ALA A 284 -1.69 -33.66 -1.01
N GLY A 285 -1.25 -32.38 -0.81
CA GLY A 285 0.15 -32.03 -0.70
C GLY A 285 0.77 -31.45 -1.99
N ALA A 286 0.00 -31.24 -3.05
CA ALA A 286 0.51 -30.59 -4.26
C ALA A 286 1.09 -29.20 -3.97
N PRO A 287 2.13 -28.75 -4.70
CA PRO A 287 2.57 -27.37 -4.68
C PRO A 287 1.45 -26.42 -5.11
N LEU A 288 1.45 -25.18 -4.58
CA LEU A 288 0.43 -24.19 -4.92
C LEU A 288 0.36 -23.92 -6.43
N SER A 289 1.49 -23.87 -7.12
CA SER A 289 1.55 -23.66 -8.57
C SER A 289 0.88 -24.79 -9.36
N GLU A 290 0.93 -26.04 -8.88
CA GLU A 290 0.26 -27.18 -9.52
C GLU A 290 -1.25 -27.13 -9.25
N ALA A 291 -1.65 -26.88 -8.00
CA ALA A 291 -3.06 -26.71 -7.65
C ALA A 291 -3.70 -25.55 -8.43
N TYR A 292 -3.00 -24.43 -8.56
CA TYR A 292 -3.46 -23.27 -9.33
C TYR A 292 -3.67 -23.61 -10.81
N ARG A 293 -2.79 -24.37 -11.45
CA ARG A 293 -2.98 -24.82 -12.83
C ARG A 293 -4.31 -25.57 -13.02
N ARG A 294 -4.70 -26.37 -12.04
CA ARG A 294 -6.00 -27.07 -12.06
C ARG A 294 -7.20 -26.11 -11.91
N SER A 295 -7.00 -24.96 -11.28
CA SER A 295 -8.08 -23.98 -11.08
C SER A 295 -8.35 -23.09 -12.30
N ILE A 296 -7.35 -22.83 -13.16
CA ILE A 296 -7.50 -21.91 -14.28
C ILE A 296 -7.82 -22.58 -15.62
N GLY A 297 -7.66 -23.93 -15.71
CA GLY A 297 -7.83 -24.71 -16.94
C GLY A 297 -6.67 -24.49 -17.95
N GLU A 298 -6.52 -25.45 -18.85
CA GLU A 298 -5.37 -25.53 -19.78
C GLU A 298 -5.23 -24.31 -20.69
N ALA A 299 -6.34 -23.74 -21.17
CA ALA A 299 -6.31 -22.58 -22.07
C ALA A 299 -5.79 -21.33 -21.37
N ALA A 300 -6.24 -21.05 -20.13
CA ALA A 300 -5.78 -19.92 -19.35
C ALA A 300 -4.33 -20.13 -18.87
N GLU A 301 -3.95 -21.36 -18.53
CA GLU A 301 -2.57 -21.72 -18.19
C GLU A 301 -1.62 -21.42 -19.34
N LEU A 302 -1.98 -21.84 -20.55
CA LEU A 302 -1.17 -21.56 -21.76
C LEU A 302 -0.96 -20.07 -21.97
N VAL A 303 -2.02 -19.26 -21.85
CA VAL A 303 -1.92 -17.80 -21.99
C VAL A 303 -1.02 -17.19 -20.90
N GLU A 304 -1.10 -17.67 -19.67
CA GLU A 304 -0.26 -17.16 -18.57
C GLU A 304 1.22 -17.53 -18.77
N LEU A 305 1.51 -18.77 -19.21
CA LEU A 305 2.86 -19.20 -19.57
C LEU A 305 3.46 -18.35 -20.69
N LEU A 306 2.68 -18.07 -21.73
CA LEU A 306 3.10 -17.22 -22.84
C LEU A 306 3.39 -15.79 -22.40
N ARG A 307 2.54 -15.21 -21.54
CA ARG A 307 2.76 -13.87 -21.00
C ARG A 307 4.03 -13.79 -20.17
N ASN A 308 4.27 -14.80 -19.31
CA ASN A 308 5.49 -14.86 -18.51
C ASN A 308 6.74 -15.01 -19.38
N ALA A 309 6.70 -15.87 -20.41
CA ALA A 309 7.79 -16.03 -21.38
C ALA A 309 8.11 -14.73 -22.13
N SER A 310 7.08 -14.00 -22.59
CA SER A 310 7.24 -12.69 -23.22
C SER A 310 7.93 -11.69 -22.30
N TYR A 311 7.48 -11.60 -21.04
CA TYR A 311 8.09 -10.71 -20.06
C TYR A 311 9.58 -11.03 -19.80
N GLN A 312 9.93 -12.32 -19.69
CA GLN A 312 11.32 -12.75 -19.51
C GLN A 312 12.18 -12.42 -20.76
N LEU A 313 11.62 -12.55 -21.96
CA LEU A 313 12.29 -12.17 -23.19
C LEU A 313 12.52 -10.66 -23.27
N ASP A 314 11.57 -9.83 -22.81
CA ASP A 314 11.72 -8.38 -22.76
C ASP A 314 12.87 -7.97 -21.83
N GLN A 315 12.98 -8.61 -20.65
CA GLN A 315 14.11 -8.39 -19.74
C GLN A 315 15.45 -8.81 -20.37
N ALA A 316 15.47 -9.96 -21.04
CA ALA A 316 16.67 -10.42 -21.73
C ALA A 316 17.07 -9.47 -22.89
N ASN A 317 16.09 -8.93 -23.61
CA ASN A 317 16.32 -7.95 -24.68
C ASN A 317 16.97 -6.67 -24.14
N ALA A 318 16.59 -6.21 -22.94
CA ALA A 318 17.22 -5.04 -22.32
C ALA A 318 18.72 -5.26 -22.01
N LEU A 319 19.12 -6.50 -21.70
CA LEU A 319 20.50 -6.87 -21.39
C LEU A 319 21.33 -7.20 -22.64
N ALA A 320 20.69 -7.62 -23.73
CA ALA A 320 21.35 -8.12 -24.96
C ALA A 320 22.38 -7.17 -25.57
N PRO A 321 22.19 -5.82 -25.61
CA PRO A 321 23.17 -4.89 -26.16
C PRO A 321 24.55 -4.98 -25.47
N HIS A 322 24.58 -5.32 -24.18
CA HIS A 322 25.80 -5.41 -23.37
C HIS A 322 26.49 -6.80 -23.49
N GLN A 323 25.81 -7.80 -24.08
CA GLN A 323 26.25 -9.19 -24.13
C GLN A 323 26.39 -9.75 -25.56
N LYS A 324 26.58 -8.90 -26.55
CA LYS A 324 26.65 -9.27 -27.99
C LYS A 324 27.68 -10.35 -28.34
N LYS A 325 28.74 -10.49 -27.54
CA LYS A 325 29.83 -11.46 -27.77
C LYS A 325 29.62 -12.83 -27.07
N SER A 326 28.56 -13.03 -26.29
CA SER A 326 28.31 -14.26 -25.58
C SER A 326 27.78 -15.37 -26.51
N PRO A 327 28.55 -16.44 -26.76
CA PRO A 327 28.08 -17.59 -27.57
C PRO A 327 26.92 -18.32 -26.90
N GLU A 328 26.96 -18.39 -25.58
CA GLU A 328 25.93 -19.06 -24.77
C GLU A 328 24.60 -18.32 -24.86
N ALA A 329 24.60 -16.99 -24.72
CA ALA A 329 23.40 -16.17 -24.88
C ALA A 329 22.77 -16.35 -26.26
N ARG A 330 23.58 -16.41 -27.33
CA ARG A 330 23.10 -16.68 -28.68
C ARG A 330 22.43 -18.04 -28.82
N LYS A 331 23.03 -19.08 -28.22
CA LYS A 331 22.50 -20.45 -28.25
C LYS A 331 21.11 -20.51 -27.61
N PHE A 332 20.95 -19.91 -26.42
CA PHE A 332 19.66 -19.89 -25.73
C PHE A 332 18.64 -19.00 -26.43
N ALA A 333 19.02 -17.82 -26.95
CA ALA A 333 18.14 -16.98 -27.72
C ALA A 333 17.59 -17.69 -28.98
N LYS A 334 18.43 -18.45 -29.70
CA LYS A 334 17.99 -19.25 -30.84
C LYS A 334 17.00 -20.34 -30.39
N ARG A 335 17.27 -21.05 -29.30
CA ARG A 335 16.36 -22.06 -28.77
C ARG A 335 15.00 -21.47 -28.38
N CYS A 336 14.96 -20.28 -27.77
CA CYS A 336 13.71 -19.56 -27.47
C CYS A 336 12.94 -19.23 -28.75
N LEU A 337 13.63 -18.75 -29.81
CA LEU A 337 13.01 -18.45 -31.10
C LEU A 337 12.40 -19.71 -31.71
N ASP A 338 13.16 -20.82 -31.79
CA ASP A 338 12.70 -22.08 -32.39
C ASP A 338 11.48 -22.63 -31.64
N SER A 339 11.48 -22.57 -30.30
CA SER A 339 10.35 -22.99 -29.47
C SER A 339 9.11 -22.12 -29.68
N ALA A 340 9.28 -20.78 -29.74
CA ALA A 340 8.19 -19.84 -30.00
C ALA A 340 7.58 -20.03 -31.40
N GLN A 341 8.40 -20.29 -32.41
CA GLN A 341 7.93 -20.56 -33.78
C GLN A 341 7.12 -21.86 -33.83
N HIS A 342 7.60 -22.92 -33.20
CA HIS A 342 6.87 -24.19 -33.15
C HIS A 342 5.52 -24.04 -32.46
N LEU A 343 5.49 -23.40 -31.30
CA LEU A 343 4.26 -23.14 -30.54
C LEU A 343 3.27 -22.28 -31.37
N TYR A 344 3.76 -21.25 -32.06
CA TYR A 344 2.90 -20.39 -32.88
C TYR A 344 2.26 -21.19 -34.05
N GLN A 345 3.01 -22.11 -34.68
CA GLN A 345 2.44 -22.97 -35.72
C GLN A 345 1.38 -23.91 -35.14
N THR A 346 1.65 -24.55 -33.98
CA THR A 346 0.69 -25.46 -33.34
C THR A 346 -0.63 -24.74 -32.93
N LEU A 347 -0.59 -23.44 -32.62
CA LEU A 347 -1.76 -22.66 -32.26
C LEU A 347 -2.54 -22.11 -33.47
N LYS A 348 -1.96 -22.23 -34.67
CA LYS A 348 -2.57 -21.71 -35.91
C LYS A 348 -3.38 -22.77 -36.64
N ASP A 349 -3.07 -24.04 -36.40
CA ASP A 349 -3.78 -25.21 -36.94
C ASP A 349 -5.01 -25.55 -36.07
#